data_7dcacc3df5218beb34aa1dfffa72d2b3
#
_entry.id   7dcacc3df5218beb34aa1dfffa72d2b3
#
_cell.length_a   1.000
_cell.length_b   1.000
_cell.length_c   1.000
_cell.angle_alpha   90.00
_cell.angle_beta   90.00
_cell.angle_gamma   90.00
#
_symmetry.space_group_name_H-M   'P 1'
#
loop_
_entity.id
_entity.type
_entity.pdbx_description
1 polymer ?
#
loop_
_entity_poly.entity_id
_entity_poly.type
_entity_poly.pdbx_seq_one_letter_code
_entity_poly.pdbx_strand_id
1 'polypeptide(L)'
;MSFSMQYNVDPTAKWSSRLRGSEHFPSPFLDMASLAMPEDIRTALKWCEYIFQANGTYRQAMERVISYFLTDIDVTALSTQDQLGDDEKEKWINFLTESMDILGAVQKLDRDRICYGNGFISIIVPFRRYLVCPKCSILFPLREVYNNVKFQFRFEGYKFKAKCPGCKHNGDWVVKDEPENTPDKLSLKRWSPHEIEILHDPMTDDTDYLWKIPEDYKKLVRAGRLYHLERVSEPVLEAIQHDQLFRFAPNIVYHMKEPTIAGVEDRGWGISRLITNFRQVWYVQVLHRYNEAIALDYVIPFRLITPASRGGAS
;
A
#
# COMPACT_ATOMS: atom_id res chain seq x y z
N MET A 1 19.63 -27.23 -8.25
CA MET A 1 19.71 -27.09 -6.80
C MET A 1 19.01 -25.79 -6.44
N SER A 2 17.74 -25.87 -5.99
CA SER A 2 17.01 -24.68 -5.55
C SER A 2 17.36 -24.43 -4.09
N PHE A 3 18.12 -23.39 -3.83
CA PHE A 3 18.31 -22.88 -2.49
C PHE A 3 17.02 -22.15 -2.09
N SER A 4 16.13 -22.81 -1.39
CA SER A 4 15.11 -22.14 -0.62
C SER A 4 15.76 -21.56 0.63
N MET A 5 16.29 -20.33 0.54
CA MET A 5 16.57 -19.56 1.74
C MET A 5 15.25 -19.26 2.43
N GLN A 6 14.97 -19.98 3.50
CA GLN A 6 13.94 -19.59 4.45
C GLN A 6 14.45 -18.33 5.16
N TYR A 7 14.09 -17.17 4.63
CA TYR A 7 14.28 -15.92 5.33
C TYR A 7 13.31 -15.91 6.52
N ASN A 8 13.86 -16.10 7.70
CA ASN A 8 13.15 -15.89 8.95
C ASN A 8 12.98 -14.37 9.09
N VAL A 9 11.94 -13.83 8.45
CA VAL A 9 11.53 -12.44 8.66
C VAL A 9 10.96 -12.40 10.06
N ASP A 10 11.71 -11.89 11.01
CA ASP A 10 11.18 -11.60 12.33
C ASP A 10 10.23 -10.40 12.22
N PRO A 11 8.90 -10.61 12.20
CA PRO A 11 7.91 -9.55 12.06
C PRO A 11 7.88 -8.62 13.28
N THR A 12 8.59 -9.00 14.36
CA THR A 12 8.65 -8.26 15.62
C THR A 12 9.94 -7.43 15.77
N ALA A 13 10.73 -7.33 14.71
CA ALA A 13 11.96 -6.58 14.75
C ALA A 13 11.69 -5.12 15.18
N LYS A 14 12.16 -4.80 16.36
CA LYS A 14 11.95 -3.52 17.06
C LYS A 14 12.73 -2.39 16.40
N TRP A 15 12.22 -1.88 15.28
CA TRP A 15 12.84 -0.72 14.62
C TRP A 15 12.80 0.53 15.51
N SER A 16 11.80 0.64 16.38
CA SER A 16 11.65 1.75 17.30
C SER A 16 12.62 1.74 18.49
N SER A 17 13.33 0.62 18.74
CA SER A 17 14.32 0.59 19.81
C SER A 17 15.42 1.62 19.61
N ARG A 18 15.76 1.95 18.37
CA ARG A 18 16.72 3.00 18.01
C ARG A 18 16.14 4.42 18.12
N LEU A 19 14.84 4.57 17.96
CA LEU A 19 14.12 5.85 18.13
C LEU A 19 13.74 6.11 19.59
N ARG A 20 13.79 5.10 20.45
CA ARG A 20 13.51 5.21 21.90
C ARG A 20 14.60 5.92 22.70
N GLY A 21 15.46 6.61 22.06
CA GLY A 21 16.19 7.79 22.53
C GLY A 21 16.88 7.78 23.87
N SER A 22 16.95 6.68 24.64
CA SER A 22 17.67 6.76 25.91
C SER A 22 19.16 6.56 25.77
N GLU A 23 19.62 5.85 24.74
CA GLU A 23 21.06 5.59 24.57
C GLU A 23 21.69 6.34 23.39
N HIS A 24 20.92 6.60 22.32
CA HIS A 24 21.44 7.19 21.08
C HIS A 24 21.04 8.66 20.88
N PHE A 25 19.93 9.09 21.44
CA PHE A 25 19.45 10.45 21.38
C PHE A 25 19.13 10.94 22.80
N PRO A 26 20.10 11.52 23.53
CA PRO A 26 19.80 12.10 24.83
C PRO A 26 18.75 13.19 24.66
N SER A 27 17.55 12.92 25.13
CA SER A 27 16.50 13.92 25.15
C SER A 27 16.73 14.88 26.30
N PRO A 28 16.87 16.19 26.04
CA PRO A 28 16.95 17.18 27.12
C PRO A 28 15.61 17.35 27.86
N PHE A 29 14.56 16.68 27.40
CA PHE A 29 13.20 16.77 27.96
C PHE A 29 12.77 15.40 28.50
N LEU A 30 12.88 15.23 29.80
CA LEU A 30 12.52 13.99 30.52
C LEU A 30 11.07 13.54 30.29
N ASP A 31 10.16 14.45 29.97
CA ASP A 31 8.75 14.13 29.70
C ASP A 31 8.50 13.39 28.38
N MET A 32 9.50 13.31 27.49
CA MET A 32 9.37 12.62 26.21
C MET A 32 9.47 11.09 26.34
N ALA A 33 10.04 10.59 27.41
CA ALA A 33 10.14 9.14 27.65
C ALA A 33 8.76 8.47 27.91
N SER A 34 7.75 9.26 28.27
CA SER A 34 6.37 8.78 28.51
C SER A 34 5.53 8.67 27.24
N LEU A 35 5.92 9.35 26.15
CA LEU A 35 5.32 9.16 24.83
C LEU A 35 5.96 7.92 24.20
N ALA A 36 5.39 6.76 24.53
CA ALA A 36 5.81 5.49 23.97
C ALA A 36 5.66 5.53 22.43
N MET A 37 6.77 5.71 21.71
CA MET A 37 6.82 5.48 20.28
C MET A 37 6.44 4.02 20.00
N PRO A 38 5.63 3.74 18.98
CA PRO A 38 5.28 2.37 18.65
C PRO A 38 6.53 1.55 18.34
N GLU A 39 6.63 0.38 18.93
CA GLU A 39 7.78 -0.52 18.75
C GLU A 39 7.75 -1.25 17.41
N ASP A 40 6.57 -1.37 16.87
CA ASP A 40 6.28 -2.10 15.64
C ASP A 40 5.87 -1.14 14.52
N ILE A 41 6.40 -1.39 13.31
CA ILE A 41 6.11 -0.58 12.13
C ILE A 41 4.63 -0.55 11.80
N ARG A 42 3.92 -1.66 11.99
CA ARG A 42 2.48 -1.76 11.71
C ARG A 42 1.67 -0.84 12.62
N THR A 43 2.07 -0.78 13.87
CA THR A 43 1.48 0.15 14.85
C THR A 43 1.81 1.59 14.50
N ALA A 44 3.05 1.87 14.09
CA ALA A 44 3.46 3.20 13.64
C ALA A 44 2.65 3.68 12.43
N LEU A 45 2.44 2.82 11.43
CA LEU A 45 1.61 3.13 10.25
C LEU A 45 0.17 3.47 10.64
N LYS A 46 -0.45 2.71 11.57
CA LYS A 46 -1.80 3.00 12.08
C LYS A 46 -1.88 4.34 12.80
N TRP A 47 -0.85 4.67 13.58
CA TRP A 47 -0.79 5.97 14.26
C TRP A 47 -0.66 7.12 13.27
N CYS A 48 0.19 6.98 12.26
CA CYS A 48 0.33 7.97 11.19
C CYS A 48 -1.00 8.19 10.46
N GLU A 49 -1.69 7.11 10.11
CA GLU A 49 -3.00 7.18 9.47
C GLU A 49 -4.02 7.90 10.35
N TYR A 50 -4.12 7.51 11.63
CA TYR A 50 -5.03 8.15 12.56
C TYR A 50 -4.77 9.66 12.69
N ILE A 51 -3.51 10.07 12.86
CA ILE A 51 -3.14 11.48 12.99
C ILE A 51 -3.45 12.26 11.72
N PHE A 52 -3.13 11.69 10.55
CA PHE A 52 -3.39 12.32 9.27
C PHE A 52 -4.90 12.54 9.05
N GLN A 53 -5.73 11.60 9.48
CA GLN A 53 -7.18 11.71 9.39
C GLN A 53 -7.78 12.64 10.44
N ALA A 54 -7.28 12.59 11.68
CA ALA A 54 -7.83 13.34 12.81
C ALA A 54 -7.42 14.82 12.82
N ASN A 55 -6.25 15.16 12.26
CA ASN A 55 -5.75 16.54 12.25
C ASN A 55 -5.95 17.22 10.90
N GLY A 56 -7.07 17.93 10.74
CA GLY A 56 -7.41 18.62 9.50
C GLY A 56 -6.41 19.71 9.09
N THR A 57 -5.82 20.43 10.03
CA THR A 57 -4.83 21.48 9.75
C THR A 57 -3.56 20.90 9.16
N TYR A 58 -3.05 19.82 9.75
CA TYR A 58 -1.88 19.11 9.24
C TYR A 58 -2.16 18.55 7.84
N ARG A 59 -3.30 17.87 7.68
CA ARG A 59 -3.70 17.31 6.40
C ARG A 59 -3.76 18.37 5.30
N GLN A 60 -4.40 19.52 5.56
CA GLN A 60 -4.47 20.61 4.59
C GLN A 60 -3.10 21.17 4.23
N ALA A 61 -2.20 21.32 5.21
CA ALA A 61 -0.84 21.78 4.94
C ALA A 61 -0.09 20.81 4.01
N MET A 62 -0.19 19.50 4.26
CA MET A 62 0.47 18.47 3.44
C MET A 62 -0.14 18.35 2.05
N GLU A 63 -1.46 18.41 1.92
CA GLU A 63 -2.14 18.41 0.61
C GLU A 63 -1.73 19.63 -0.25
N ARG A 64 -1.52 20.78 0.38
CA ARG A 64 -0.98 21.96 -0.33
C ARG A 64 0.45 21.72 -0.81
N VAL A 65 1.32 21.16 0.02
CA VAL A 65 2.70 20.85 -0.37
C VAL A 65 2.71 19.93 -1.58
N ILE A 66 1.90 18.86 -1.57
CA ILE A 66 1.78 17.93 -2.70
C ILE A 66 1.33 18.64 -3.97
N SER A 67 0.31 19.50 -3.86
CA SER A 67 -0.25 20.19 -5.04
C SER A 67 0.71 21.19 -5.68
N TYR A 68 1.68 21.73 -4.95
CA TYR A 68 2.66 22.68 -5.51
C TYR A 68 3.74 22.01 -6.37
N PHE A 69 4.05 20.73 -6.13
CA PHE A 69 5.15 20.05 -6.81
C PHE A 69 4.71 19.21 -8.02
N LEU A 70 3.41 19.00 -8.20
CA LEU A 70 2.86 18.13 -9.25
C LEU A 70 2.04 18.97 -10.23
N THR A 71 2.73 19.66 -11.14
CA THR A 71 2.08 20.60 -12.08
C THR A 71 2.08 20.08 -13.51
N ASP A 72 3.15 19.44 -13.97
CA ASP A 72 3.29 19.08 -15.37
C ASP A 72 4.20 17.86 -15.58
N ILE A 73 4.12 17.25 -16.77
CA ILE A 73 4.98 16.15 -17.20
C ILE A 73 5.74 16.61 -18.44
N ASP A 74 7.06 16.53 -18.37
CA ASP A 74 7.92 16.70 -19.53
C ASP A 74 8.59 15.35 -19.90
N VAL A 75 8.62 15.03 -21.18
CA VAL A 75 9.22 13.81 -21.71
C VAL A 75 10.46 14.16 -22.49
N THR A 76 11.60 13.69 -22.01
CA THR A 76 12.91 13.91 -22.65
C THR A 76 13.56 12.58 -23.00
N ALA A 77 14.30 12.56 -24.12
CA ALA A 77 15.12 11.39 -24.48
C ALA A 77 16.30 11.23 -23.50
N LEU A 78 16.60 10.00 -23.11
CA LEU A 78 17.75 9.67 -22.25
C LEU A 78 19.10 9.89 -22.93
N SER A 79 19.13 9.83 -24.26
CA SER A 79 20.33 10.01 -25.06
C SER A 79 20.29 11.37 -25.80
N THR A 80 21.37 12.11 -25.72
CA THR A 80 21.53 13.36 -26.47
C THR A 80 21.60 13.16 -27.99
N GLN A 81 21.75 11.92 -28.46
CA GLN A 81 21.77 11.55 -29.88
C GLN A 81 20.37 11.26 -30.44
N ASP A 82 19.44 10.84 -29.59
CA ASP A 82 18.06 10.56 -29.99
C ASP A 82 17.16 11.75 -29.60
N GLN A 83 17.03 12.71 -30.51
CA GLN A 83 16.01 13.75 -30.35
C GLN A 83 14.66 13.13 -30.65
N LEU A 84 13.81 12.96 -29.63
CA LEU A 84 12.41 12.63 -29.85
C LEU A 84 11.76 13.72 -30.70
N GLY A 85 11.10 13.32 -31.78
CA GLY A 85 10.26 14.24 -32.55
C GLY A 85 9.09 14.79 -31.70
N ASP A 86 8.62 15.97 -32.00
CA ASP A 86 7.53 16.59 -31.24
C ASP A 86 6.25 15.73 -31.24
N ASP A 87 5.95 15.06 -32.35
CA ASP A 87 4.82 14.10 -32.47
C ASP A 87 4.98 12.88 -31.57
N GLU A 88 6.20 12.42 -31.33
CA GLU A 88 6.47 11.29 -30.45
C GLU A 88 6.38 11.70 -28.98
N LYS A 89 6.87 12.87 -28.65
CA LYS A 89 6.70 13.46 -27.30
C LYS A 89 5.23 13.60 -26.94
N GLU A 90 4.43 14.16 -27.85
CA GLU A 90 3.00 14.35 -27.64
C GLU A 90 2.28 12.98 -27.42
N LYS A 91 2.62 11.95 -28.19
CA LYS A 91 2.07 10.60 -27.98
C LYS A 91 2.42 10.05 -26.59
N TRP A 92 3.67 10.23 -26.14
CA TRP A 92 4.07 9.77 -24.81
C TRP A 92 3.39 10.57 -23.71
N ILE A 93 3.29 11.89 -23.84
CA ILE A 93 2.59 12.73 -22.87
C ILE A 93 1.11 12.32 -22.78
N ASN A 94 0.43 12.14 -23.92
CA ASN A 94 -0.96 11.70 -23.94
C ASN A 94 -1.14 10.31 -23.33
N PHE A 95 -0.23 9.37 -23.60
CA PHE A 95 -0.25 8.04 -22.97
C PHE A 95 -0.09 8.14 -21.46
N LEU A 96 0.87 8.91 -20.97
CA LEU A 96 1.16 9.06 -19.53
C LEU A 96 0.04 9.82 -18.79
N THR A 97 -0.58 10.81 -19.44
CA THR A 97 -1.62 11.62 -18.82
C THR A 97 -3.00 11.00 -18.93
N GLU A 98 -3.40 10.53 -20.11
CA GLU A 98 -4.77 10.06 -20.36
C GLU A 98 -4.93 8.58 -20.05
N SER A 99 -3.97 7.72 -20.47
CA SER A 99 -4.11 6.27 -20.28
C SER A 99 -3.65 5.82 -18.90
N MET A 100 -2.55 6.36 -18.41
CA MET A 100 -1.97 5.93 -17.12
C MET A 100 -2.35 6.82 -15.92
N ASP A 101 -2.85 8.05 -16.13
CA ASP A 101 -3.10 9.02 -15.04
C ASP A 101 -1.90 9.14 -14.09
N ILE A 102 -0.69 9.29 -14.66
CA ILE A 102 0.54 9.25 -13.85
C ILE A 102 0.61 10.37 -12.83
N LEU A 103 0.09 11.57 -13.14
CA LEU A 103 0.04 12.69 -12.20
C LEU A 103 -0.83 12.34 -10.99
N GLY A 104 -2.02 11.81 -11.24
CA GLY A 104 -2.92 11.36 -10.17
C GLY A 104 -2.34 10.19 -9.37
N ALA A 105 -1.62 9.29 -10.02
CA ALA A 105 -0.94 8.18 -9.36
C ALA A 105 0.20 8.65 -8.46
N VAL A 106 1.06 9.55 -8.95
CA VAL A 106 2.17 10.15 -8.18
C VAL A 106 1.65 10.99 -7.02
N GLN A 107 0.58 11.77 -7.23
CA GLN A 107 -0.06 12.52 -6.15
C GLN A 107 -0.57 11.62 -5.02
N LYS A 108 -1.19 10.49 -5.37
CA LYS A 108 -1.65 9.49 -4.39
C LYS A 108 -0.48 8.83 -3.68
N LEU A 109 0.60 8.54 -4.41
CA LEU A 109 1.83 7.94 -3.90
C LEU A 109 2.54 8.89 -2.94
N ASP A 110 2.66 10.17 -3.29
CA ASP A 110 3.29 11.19 -2.44
C ASP A 110 2.50 11.43 -1.15
N ARG A 111 1.16 11.33 -1.22
CA ARG A 111 0.31 11.35 -0.03
C ARG A 111 0.62 10.18 0.92
N ASP A 112 0.84 8.97 0.37
CA ASP A 112 1.23 7.82 1.19
C ASP A 112 2.63 8.02 1.77
N ARG A 113 3.58 8.53 0.98
CA ARG A 113 4.92 8.85 1.44
C ARG A 113 4.90 9.83 2.61
N ILE A 114 4.14 10.90 2.52
CA ILE A 114 4.04 11.90 3.59
C ILE A 114 3.35 11.32 4.82
N CYS A 115 2.27 10.59 4.62
CA CYS A 115 1.50 9.99 5.72
C CYS A 115 2.27 8.87 6.43
N TYR A 116 2.75 7.90 5.68
CA TYR A 116 3.35 6.68 6.22
C TYR A 116 4.89 6.67 6.22
N GLY A 117 5.51 7.65 5.55
CA GLY A 117 6.94 7.62 5.22
C GLY A 117 7.25 6.76 3.99
N ASN A 118 6.27 6.03 3.46
CA ASN A 118 6.45 5.02 2.43
C ASN A 118 5.26 5.00 1.48
N GLY A 119 5.51 4.99 0.20
CA GLY A 119 4.50 4.80 -0.83
C GLY A 119 4.96 3.73 -1.82
N PHE A 120 4.06 2.82 -2.20
CA PHE A 120 4.35 1.72 -3.10
C PHE A 120 3.42 1.74 -4.30
N ILE A 121 4.01 1.65 -5.50
CA ILE A 121 3.27 1.60 -6.74
C ILE A 121 3.90 0.57 -7.68
N SER A 122 3.09 -0.10 -8.47
CA SER A 122 3.56 -1.01 -9.49
C SER A 122 2.77 -0.84 -10.79
N ILE A 123 3.40 -1.21 -11.90
CA ILE A 123 2.72 -1.35 -13.18
C ILE A 123 2.03 -2.71 -13.20
N ILE A 124 0.76 -2.73 -13.51
CA ILE A 124 -0.01 -3.96 -13.75
C ILE A 124 -0.15 -4.16 -15.24
N VAL A 125 0.38 -5.27 -15.71
CA VAL A 125 0.19 -5.75 -17.08
C VAL A 125 -1.01 -6.70 -17.07
N PRO A 126 -2.11 -6.38 -17.74
CA PRO A 126 -3.23 -7.29 -17.85
C PRO A 126 -2.84 -8.53 -18.64
N PHE A 127 -3.53 -9.63 -18.39
CA PHE A 127 -3.32 -10.88 -19.08
C PHE A 127 -4.65 -11.53 -19.45
N ARG A 128 -4.61 -12.36 -20.47
CA ARG A 128 -5.73 -13.26 -20.81
C ARG A 128 -5.41 -14.65 -20.31
N ARG A 129 -6.35 -15.20 -19.56
CA ARG A 129 -6.22 -16.55 -19.03
C ARG A 129 -6.82 -17.57 -19.95
N TYR A 130 -5.99 -18.55 -20.30
CA TYR A 130 -6.39 -19.75 -21.02
C TYR A 130 -6.25 -20.97 -20.10
N LEU A 131 -7.14 -21.93 -20.32
CA LEU A 131 -7.05 -23.23 -19.71
C LEU A 131 -6.63 -24.24 -20.76
N VAL A 132 -5.61 -25.04 -20.46
CA VAL A 132 -5.06 -26.05 -21.36
C VAL A 132 -5.47 -27.43 -20.88
N CYS A 133 -6.08 -28.22 -21.77
CA CYS A 133 -6.39 -29.59 -21.45
C CYS A 133 -5.10 -30.42 -21.39
N PRO A 134 -4.77 -31.13 -20.28
CA PRO A 134 -3.53 -31.86 -20.14
C PRO A 134 -3.41 -33.07 -21.11
N LYS A 135 -4.53 -33.56 -21.66
CA LYS A 135 -4.52 -34.72 -22.54
C LYS A 135 -4.41 -34.40 -24.03
N CYS A 136 -5.06 -33.32 -24.50
CA CYS A 136 -5.08 -32.98 -25.93
C CYS A 136 -4.42 -31.62 -26.21
N SER A 137 -3.93 -30.91 -25.18
CA SER A 137 -3.22 -29.63 -25.28
C SER A 137 -4.01 -28.50 -25.97
N ILE A 138 -5.33 -28.67 -26.14
CA ILE A 138 -6.19 -27.62 -26.69
C ILE A 138 -6.36 -26.51 -25.67
N LEU A 139 -6.22 -25.26 -26.11
CA LEU A 139 -6.41 -24.05 -25.32
C LEU A 139 -7.85 -23.55 -25.46
N PHE A 140 -8.44 -23.16 -24.34
CA PHE A 140 -9.72 -22.48 -24.30
C PHE A 140 -9.63 -21.26 -23.38
N PRO A 141 -10.22 -20.10 -23.77
CA PRO A 141 -10.32 -18.95 -22.89
C PRO A 141 -11.09 -19.33 -21.61
N LEU A 142 -10.64 -18.87 -20.44
CA LEU A 142 -11.32 -19.15 -19.17
C LEU A 142 -12.82 -18.75 -19.24
N ARG A 143 -13.13 -17.61 -19.84
CA ARG A 143 -14.50 -17.10 -19.97
C ARG A 143 -15.41 -18.06 -20.73
N GLU A 144 -14.90 -18.72 -21.77
CA GLU A 144 -15.64 -19.72 -22.53
C GLU A 144 -15.89 -20.98 -21.71
N VAL A 145 -14.84 -21.47 -21.05
CA VAL A 145 -14.93 -22.67 -20.18
C VAL A 145 -15.89 -22.44 -19.02
N TYR A 146 -15.87 -21.26 -18.42
CA TYR A 146 -16.72 -20.90 -17.28
C TYR A 146 -18.20 -20.81 -17.66
N ASN A 147 -18.51 -20.18 -18.79
CA ASN A 147 -19.91 -19.90 -19.20
C ASN A 147 -20.57 -21.07 -19.93
N ASN A 148 -19.80 -22.00 -20.48
CA ASN A 148 -20.34 -23.07 -21.27
C ASN A 148 -20.55 -24.36 -20.47
N VAL A 149 -21.78 -24.77 -20.29
CA VAL A 149 -22.17 -25.96 -19.51
C VAL A 149 -21.51 -27.27 -20.01
N LYS A 150 -21.08 -27.34 -21.28
CA LYS A 150 -20.39 -28.51 -21.83
C LYS A 150 -19.08 -28.84 -21.13
N PHE A 151 -18.40 -27.83 -20.58
CA PHE A 151 -17.14 -28.01 -19.86
C PHE A 151 -17.34 -28.48 -18.41
N GLN A 152 -18.54 -28.38 -17.85
CA GLN A 152 -18.80 -28.72 -16.45
C GLN A 152 -17.77 -28.14 -15.49
N PHE A 153 -17.47 -26.85 -15.70
CA PHE A 153 -16.42 -26.14 -14.97
C PHE A 153 -16.65 -26.12 -13.47
N ARG A 154 -15.58 -26.33 -12.69
CA ARG A 154 -15.55 -26.16 -11.25
C ARG A 154 -14.20 -25.59 -10.82
N PHE A 155 -14.23 -24.71 -9.84
CA PHE A 155 -13.04 -24.19 -9.20
C PHE A 155 -13.01 -24.70 -7.75
N GLU A 156 -12.13 -25.64 -7.45
CA GLU A 156 -12.04 -26.28 -6.14
C GLU A 156 -10.57 -26.43 -5.73
N GLY A 157 -10.25 -26.04 -4.48
CA GLY A 157 -8.88 -26.13 -3.96
C GLY A 157 -7.85 -25.33 -4.78
N TYR A 158 -8.27 -24.19 -5.32
CA TYR A 158 -7.48 -23.31 -6.21
C TYR A 158 -7.08 -23.97 -7.54
N LYS A 159 -7.71 -25.07 -7.92
CA LYS A 159 -7.51 -25.76 -9.18
C LYS A 159 -8.70 -25.59 -10.10
N PHE A 160 -8.41 -25.49 -11.38
CA PHE A 160 -9.40 -25.38 -12.45
C PHE A 160 -9.73 -26.77 -12.95
N LYS A 161 -10.94 -27.25 -12.65
CA LYS A 161 -11.43 -28.55 -13.08
C LYS A 161 -12.45 -28.37 -14.18
N ALA A 162 -12.29 -29.10 -15.30
CA ALA A 162 -13.24 -29.06 -16.38
C ALA A 162 -13.24 -30.35 -17.20
N LYS A 163 -14.33 -30.57 -17.94
CA LYS A 163 -14.45 -31.66 -18.88
C LYS A 163 -14.14 -31.18 -20.29
N CYS A 164 -13.15 -31.77 -20.93
CA CYS A 164 -12.80 -31.40 -22.30
C CYS A 164 -13.84 -31.89 -23.31
N PRO A 165 -14.39 -31.02 -24.18
CA PRO A 165 -15.33 -31.43 -25.19
C PRO A 165 -14.72 -32.31 -26.28
N GLY A 166 -13.43 -32.13 -26.61
CA GLY A 166 -12.69 -32.89 -27.61
C GLY A 166 -12.31 -34.31 -27.17
N CYS A 167 -11.50 -34.42 -26.13
CA CYS A 167 -10.98 -35.72 -25.67
C CYS A 167 -11.76 -36.34 -24.49
N LYS A 168 -12.82 -35.68 -24.00
CA LYS A 168 -13.65 -36.12 -22.87
C LYS A 168 -12.88 -36.28 -21.54
N HIS A 169 -11.63 -35.78 -21.47
CA HIS A 169 -10.85 -35.77 -20.25
C HIS A 169 -11.58 -34.93 -19.21
N ASN A 170 -11.71 -35.45 -17.98
CA ASN A 170 -12.28 -34.74 -16.84
C ASN A 170 -11.27 -34.72 -15.71
N GLY A 171 -10.83 -33.54 -15.31
CA GLY A 171 -9.80 -33.38 -14.25
C GLY A 171 -9.26 -31.97 -14.18
N ASP A 172 -8.07 -31.86 -13.56
CA ASP A 172 -7.38 -30.58 -13.39
C ASP A 172 -6.82 -30.10 -14.73
N TRP A 173 -7.02 -28.82 -15.04
CA TRP A 173 -6.53 -28.18 -16.23
C TRP A 173 -5.37 -27.25 -15.88
N VAL A 174 -4.40 -27.14 -16.79
CA VAL A 174 -3.26 -26.26 -16.62
C VAL A 174 -3.63 -24.83 -17.02
N VAL A 175 -3.22 -23.88 -16.22
CA VAL A 175 -3.40 -22.46 -16.48
C VAL A 175 -2.30 -21.96 -17.41
N LYS A 176 -2.65 -21.11 -18.38
CA LYS A 176 -1.70 -20.36 -19.19
C LYS A 176 -2.16 -18.92 -19.25
N ASP A 177 -1.40 -18.03 -18.64
CA ASP A 177 -1.64 -16.60 -18.66
C ASP A 177 -0.80 -15.97 -19.78
N GLU A 178 -1.47 -15.34 -20.75
CA GLU A 178 -0.82 -14.62 -21.85
C GLU A 178 -0.89 -13.12 -21.59
N PRO A 179 0.25 -12.43 -21.36
CA PRO A 179 0.25 -11.01 -21.09
C PRO A 179 -0.27 -10.22 -22.30
N GLU A 180 -1.11 -9.23 -22.03
CA GLU A 180 -1.64 -8.33 -23.06
C GLU A 180 -0.82 -7.04 -23.06
N ASN A 181 0.30 -7.03 -23.80
CA ASN A 181 1.27 -5.95 -23.86
C ASN A 181 0.82 -4.75 -24.72
N THR A 182 -0.45 -4.40 -24.68
CA THR A 182 -0.92 -3.17 -25.32
C THR A 182 -0.74 -2.00 -24.36
N PRO A 183 -0.06 -0.91 -24.76
CA PRO A 183 0.19 0.23 -23.87
C PRO A 183 -1.07 0.76 -23.21
N ASP A 184 -2.17 0.88 -23.95
CA ASP A 184 -3.45 1.42 -23.47
C ASP A 184 -4.11 0.61 -22.35
N LYS A 185 -3.63 -0.61 -22.09
CA LYS A 185 -4.18 -1.49 -21.05
C LYS A 185 -3.33 -1.57 -19.80
N LEU A 186 -2.15 -0.97 -19.83
CA LEU A 186 -1.31 -0.86 -18.65
C LEU A 186 -1.99 0.02 -17.61
N SER A 187 -1.89 -0.35 -16.35
CA SER A 187 -2.44 0.44 -15.26
C SER A 187 -1.46 0.52 -14.09
N LEU A 188 -1.54 1.62 -13.36
CA LEU A 188 -0.75 1.81 -12.15
C LEU A 188 -1.57 1.36 -10.94
N LYS A 189 -0.99 0.51 -10.12
CA LYS A 189 -1.59 0.06 -8.87
C LYS A 189 -0.79 0.58 -7.69
N ARG A 190 -1.45 1.35 -6.83
CA ARG A 190 -0.94 1.74 -5.52
C ARG A 190 -1.22 0.63 -4.51
N TRP A 191 -0.22 0.31 -3.72
CA TRP A 191 -0.30 -0.71 -2.68
C TRP A 191 -0.33 -0.07 -1.29
N SER A 192 -1.13 -0.65 -0.41
CA SER A 192 -1.17 -0.20 0.98
C SER A 192 0.11 -0.57 1.71
N PRO A 193 0.80 0.38 2.41
CA PRO A 193 1.96 0.05 3.24
C PRO A 193 1.66 -0.99 4.33
N HIS A 194 0.39 -1.14 4.73
CA HIS A 194 -0.02 -2.17 5.69
C HIS A 194 0.04 -3.60 5.14
N GLU A 195 0.02 -3.74 3.80
CA GLU A 195 0.02 -5.04 3.12
C GLU A 195 1.39 -5.41 2.56
N ILE A 196 2.33 -4.49 2.53
CA ILE A 196 3.68 -4.73 2.02
C ILE A 196 4.61 -5.12 3.18
N GLU A 197 5.46 -6.11 2.94
CA GLU A 197 6.62 -6.46 3.76
C GLU A 197 7.87 -6.17 2.94
N ILE A 198 8.91 -5.64 3.58
CA ILE A 198 10.20 -5.33 2.96
C ILE A 198 11.24 -6.30 3.50
N LEU A 199 11.91 -7.00 2.60
CA LEU A 199 13.13 -7.73 2.89
C LEU A 199 14.31 -6.87 2.45
N HIS A 200 15.11 -6.42 3.40
CA HIS A 200 16.25 -5.57 3.16
C HIS A 200 17.55 -6.30 3.53
N ASP A 201 18.50 -6.32 2.60
CA ASP A 201 19.84 -6.83 2.87
C ASP A 201 20.75 -5.66 3.25
N PRO A 202 21.22 -5.60 4.51
CA PRO A 202 22.07 -4.49 4.96
C PRO A 202 23.46 -4.49 4.34
N MET A 203 23.88 -5.55 3.67
CA MET A 203 25.19 -5.64 3.01
C MET A 203 25.20 -5.05 1.61
N THR A 204 24.10 -5.29 0.86
CA THR A 204 23.98 -4.87 -0.53
C THR A 204 23.05 -3.69 -0.71
N ASP A 205 22.28 -3.34 0.33
CA ASP A 205 21.18 -2.35 0.31
C ASP A 205 20.03 -2.76 -0.63
N ASP A 206 20.03 -4.03 -1.08
CA ASP A 206 18.96 -4.56 -1.92
C ASP A 206 17.68 -4.74 -1.13
N THR A 207 16.57 -4.45 -1.77
CA THR A 207 15.25 -4.58 -1.17
C THR A 207 14.32 -5.40 -2.03
N ASP A 208 13.73 -6.43 -1.42
CA ASP A 208 12.65 -7.21 -2.00
C ASP A 208 11.33 -6.84 -1.35
N TYR A 209 10.29 -6.81 -2.16
CA TYR A 209 8.94 -6.48 -1.70
C TYR A 209 8.06 -7.72 -1.72
N LEU A 210 7.33 -7.93 -0.62
CA LEU A 210 6.40 -9.03 -0.45
C LEU A 210 5.00 -8.47 -0.19
N TRP A 211 4.00 -9.01 -0.87
CA TRP A 211 2.61 -8.65 -0.62
C TRP A 211 1.95 -9.67 0.31
N LYS A 212 1.49 -9.17 1.44
CA LYS A 212 0.62 -9.90 2.35
C LYS A 212 -0.80 -9.85 1.83
N ILE A 213 -1.23 -10.92 1.20
CA ILE A 213 -2.56 -10.97 0.57
C ILE A 213 -3.63 -10.88 1.65
N PRO A 214 -4.55 -9.89 1.61
CA PRO A 214 -5.62 -9.75 2.60
C PRO A 214 -6.56 -10.96 2.62
N GLU A 215 -7.00 -11.36 3.80
CA GLU A 215 -7.90 -12.51 3.98
C GLU A 215 -9.23 -12.35 3.23
N ASP A 216 -9.73 -11.13 3.13
CA ASP A 216 -10.96 -10.86 2.39
C ASP A 216 -10.77 -11.09 0.88
N TYR A 217 -9.59 -10.75 0.35
CA TYR A 217 -9.26 -11.07 -1.03
C TYR A 217 -9.12 -12.57 -1.26
N LYS A 218 -8.48 -13.32 -0.34
CA LYS A 218 -8.41 -14.78 -0.40
C LYS A 218 -9.80 -15.41 -0.43
N LYS A 219 -10.75 -14.91 0.38
CA LYS A 219 -12.16 -15.36 0.36
C LYS A 219 -12.83 -15.12 -0.98
N LEU A 220 -12.61 -13.93 -1.59
CA LEU A 220 -13.16 -13.60 -2.90
C LEU A 220 -12.63 -14.52 -4.01
N VAL A 221 -11.33 -14.83 -3.99
CA VAL A 221 -10.72 -15.78 -4.93
C VAL A 221 -11.26 -17.19 -4.71
N ARG A 222 -11.36 -17.63 -3.44
CA ARG A 222 -11.90 -18.95 -3.08
C ARG A 222 -13.34 -19.15 -3.55
N ALA A 223 -14.12 -18.08 -3.60
CA ALA A 223 -15.49 -18.12 -4.11
C ALA A 223 -15.58 -18.47 -5.61
N GLY A 224 -14.46 -18.48 -6.34
CA GLY A 224 -14.37 -18.94 -7.73
C GLY A 224 -15.16 -18.11 -8.73
N ARG A 225 -15.43 -16.83 -8.44
CA ARG A 225 -16.15 -15.96 -9.38
C ARG A 225 -15.26 -15.58 -10.55
N LEU A 226 -15.79 -15.67 -11.78
CA LEU A 226 -15.07 -15.38 -13.02
C LEU A 226 -14.28 -14.06 -12.97
N TYR A 227 -14.91 -13.01 -12.45
CA TYR A 227 -14.29 -11.68 -12.31
C TYR A 227 -12.94 -11.71 -11.59
N HIS A 228 -12.80 -12.49 -10.51
CA HIS A 228 -11.56 -12.63 -9.75
C HIS A 228 -10.61 -13.61 -10.42
N LEU A 229 -11.12 -14.72 -10.95
CA LEU A 229 -10.31 -15.75 -11.60
C LEU A 229 -9.60 -15.23 -12.88
N GLU A 230 -10.18 -14.27 -13.58
CA GLU A 230 -9.57 -13.64 -14.77
C GLU A 230 -8.47 -12.61 -14.41
N ARG A 231 -8.37 -12.17 -13.15
CA ARG A 231 -7.48 -11.08 -12.73
C ARG A 231 -6.36 -11.48 -11.79
N VAL A 232 -6.49 -12.62 -11.16
CA VAL A 232 -5.49 -13.15 -10.23
C VAL A 232 -4.49 -13.96 -11.03
N SER A 233 -3.22 -13.52 -11.11
CA SER A 233 -2.17 -14.27 -11.81
C SER A 233 -1.88 -15.63 -11.16
N GLU A 234 -1.35 -16.58 -11.92
CA GLU A 234 -1.02 -17.91 -11.44
C GLU A 234 -0.10 -17.88 -10.20
N PRO A 235 1.00 -17.09 -10.15
CA PRO A 235 1.84 -17.02 -8.96
C PRO A 235 1.12 -16.50 -7.71
N VAL A 236 0.14 -15.62 -7.88
CA VAL A 236 -0.69 -15.13 -6.76
C VAL A 236 -1.64 -16.24 -6.28
N LEU A 237 -2.20 -17.05 -7.19
CA LEU A 237 -3.02 -18.21 -6.80
C LEU A 237 -2.21 -19.22 -6.02
N GLU A 238 -0.98 -19.51 -6.42
CA GLU A 238 -0.06 -20.40 -5.70
C GLU A 238 0.27 -19.86 -4.30
N ALA A 239 0.56 -18.56 -4.20
CA ALA A 239 0.81 -17.92 -2.90
C ALA A 239 -0.40 -18.03 -1.96
N ILE A 240 -1.63 -17.86 -2.49
CA ILE A 240 -2.87 -18.02 -1.71
C ILE A 240 -3.07 -19.49 -1.30
N GLN A 241 -2.80 -20.43 -2.20
CA GLN A 241 -2.95 -21.87 -1.92
C GLN A 241 -2.04 -22.34 -0.79
N HIS A 242 -0.80 -21.85 -0.75
CA HIS A 242 0.20 -22.21 0.24
C HIS A 242 0.24 -21.28 1.46
N ASP A 243 -0.67 -20.31 1.53
CA ASP A 243 -0.72 -19.28 2.58
C ASP A 243 0.61 -18.54 2.77
N GLN A 244 1.26 -18.22 1.64
CA GLN A 244 2.55 -17.55 1.60
C GLN A 244 2.38 -16.08 1.18
N LEU A 245 3.39 -15.28 1.50
CA LEU A 245 3.51 -13.93 0.97
C LEU A 245 3.87 -14.00 -0.53
N PHE A 246 3.21 -13.16 -1.33
CA PHE A 246 3.54 -13.05 -2.74
C PHE A 246 4.77 -12.16 -2.92
N ARG A 247 5.86 -12.68 -3.47
CA ARG A 247 7.06 -11.92 -3.78
C ARG A 247 6.92 -11.27 -5.15
N PHE A 248 7.08 -9.96 -5.20
CA PHE A 248 7.14 -9.25 -6.48
C PHE A 248 8.44 -9.58 -7.22
N ALA A 249 8.37 -9.59 -8.56
CA ALA A 249 9.58 -9.67 -9.35
C ALA A 249 10.43 -8.40 -9.16
N PRO A 250 11.76 -8.50 -9.29
CA PRO A 250 12.66 -7.36 -9.18
C PRO A 250 12.22 -6.19 -10.08
N ASN A 251 12.34 -4.98 -9.59
CA ASN A 251 12.05 -3.72 -10.31
C ASN A 251 10.58 -3.51 -10.76
N ILE A 252 9.63 -4.34 -10.31
CA ILE A 252 8.20 -4.11 -10.62
C ILE A 252 7.58 -3.10 -9.67
N VAL A 253 8.00 -3.10 -8.42
CA VAL A 253 7.49 -2.17 -7.40
C VAL A 253 8.42 -0.98 -7.30
N TYR A 254 7.87 0.21 -7.54
CA TYR A 254 8.54 1.46 -7.23
C TYR A 254 8.17 1.87 -5.80
N HIS A 255 9.19 2.03 -4.97
CA HIS A 255 9.06 2.45 -3.58
C HIS A 255 9.53 3.89 -3.42
N MET A 256 8.60 4.79 -3.12
CA MET A 256 8.88 6.17 -2.77
C MET A 256 8.95 6.28 -1.25
N LYS A 257 10.15 6.36 -0.70
CA LYS A 257 10.36 6.49 0.75
C LYS A 257 10.76 7.91 1.15
N GLU A 258 10.39 8.31 2.35
CA GLU A 258 10.87 9.54 2.96
C GLU A 258 12.35 9.39 3.28
N PRO A 259 13.20 10.39 2.98
CA PRO A 259 14.62 10.33 3.28
C PRO A 259 14.88 10.14 4.77
N THR A 260 15.76 9.23 5.11
CA THR A 260 16.19 8.93 6.47
C THR A 260 17.70 9.13 6.61
N ILE A 261 18.18 9.20 7.84
CA ILE A 261 19.62 9.34 8.12
C ILE A 261 20.24 7.95 8.22
N ALA A 262 21.37 7.71 7.57
CA ALA A 262 22.07 6.45 7.66
C ALA A 262 22.31 6.04 9.13
N GLY A 263 21.96 4.82 9.48
CA GLY A 263 22.00 4.31 10.86
C GLY A 263 20.67 4.46 11.62
N VAL A 264 19.76 5.32 11.17
CA VAL A 264 18.37 5.40 11.63
C VAL A 264 17.46 4.66 10.66
N GLU A 265 17.87 4.54 9.40
CA GLU A 265 17.22 3.73 8.40
C GLU A 265 17.16 2.29 8.84
N ASP A 266 15.96 1.82 9.02
CA ASP A 266 15.78 0.47 9.45
C ASP A 266 15.15 -0.36 8.36
N ARG A 267 15.96 -1.25 7.77
CA ARG A 267 15.48 -2.34 6.93
C ARG A 267 14.64 -1.90 5.72
N GLY A 268 15.04 -0.83 5.06
CA GLY A 268 14.43 -0.33 3.84
C GLY A 268 13.17 0.52 4.02
N TRP A 269 12.65 0.68 5.23
CA TRP A 269 11.48 1.53 5.50
C TRP A 269 11.87 2.99 5.68
N GLY A 270 11.07 3.90 5.12
CA GLY A 270 11.16 5.33 5.40
C GLY A 270 10.40 5.71 6.68
N ILE A 271 10.81 6.79 7.31
CA ILE A 271 10.19 7.30 8.54
C ILE A 271 9.23 8.44 8.19
N SER A 272 7.96 8.31 8.58
CA SER A 272 6.97 9.37 8.37
C SER A 272 7.35 10.66 9.08
N ARG A 273 7.17 11.79 8.41
CA ARG A 273 7.27 13.13 9.02
C ARG A 273 6.28 13.34 10.15
N LEU A 274 5.18 12.61 10.16
CA LEU A 274 4.21 12.63 11.25
C LEU A 274 4.80 12.12 12.55
N ILE A 275 5.63 11.08 12.51
CA ILE A 275 6.27 10.54 13.71
C ILE A 275 7.18 11.57 14.34
N THR A 276 7.96 12.28 13.53
CA THR A 276 8.89 13.33 14.04
C THR A 276 8.13 14.53 14.62
N ASN A 277 6.95 14.84 14.08
CA ASN A 277 6.12 15.95 14.51
C ASN A 277 4.97 15.54 15.45
N PHE A 278 4.91 14.28 15.87
CA PHE A 278 3.80 13.72 16.65
C PHE A 278 3.47 14.57 17.89
N ARG A 279 4.47 15.01 18.62
CA ARG A 279 4.32 15.85 19.80
C ARG A 279 3.62 17.18 19.50
N GLN A 280 4.03 17.87 18.44
CA GLN A 280 3.42 19.15 18.05
C GLN A 280 1.98 18.96 17.63
N VAL A 281 1.70 17.93 16.86
CA VAL A 281 0.32 17.59 16.43
C VAL A 281 -0.57 17.31 17.65
N TRP A 282 -0.04 16.56 18.63
CA TRP A 282 -0.77 16.28 19.87
C TRP A 282 -1.04 17.55 20.68
N TYR A 283 -0.07 18.45 20.84
CA TYR A 283 -0.23 19.73 21.53
C TYR A 283 -1.31 20.59 20.84
N VAL A 284 -1.31 20.65 19.53
CA VAL A 284 -2.35 21.40 18.78
C VAL A 284 -3.73 20.85 19.07
N GLN A 285 -3.91 19.52 19.11
CA GLN A 285 -5.19 18.90 19.45
C GLN A 285 -5.62 19.22 20.88
N VAL A 286 -4.70 19.20 21.84
CA VAL A 286 -4.98 19.57 23.23
C VAL A 286 -5.41 21.03 23.31
N LEU A 287 -4.72 21.94 22.64
CA LEU A 287 -5.07 23.36 22.60
C LEU A 287 -6.46 23.60 21.98
N HIS A 288 -6.79 22.87 20.91
CA HIS A 288 -8.14 22.95 20.33
C HIS A 288 -9.22 22.54 21.34
N ARG A 289 -9.03 21.43 22.07
CA ARG A 289 -9.95 21.01 23.12
C ARG A 289 -10.08 21.99 24.25
N TYR A 290 -8.97 22.61 24.67
CA TYR A 290 -9.02 23.69 25.68
C TYR A 290 -9.79 24.90 25.17
N ASN A 291 -9.57 25.31 23.94
CA ASN A 291 -10.30 26.42 23.34
C ASN A 291 -11.81 26.12 23.22
N GLU A 292 -12.18 24.89 22.86
CA GLU A 292 -13.57 24.44 22.83
C GLU A 292 -14.22 24.48 24.23
N ALA A 293 -13.48 23.98 25.23
CA ALA A 293 -13.98 24.02 26.62
C ALA A 293 -14.17 25.46 27.12
N ILE A 294 -13.20 26.33 26.85
CA ILE A 294 -13.30 27.77 27.20
C ILE A 294 -14.47 28.40 26.45
N ALA A 295 -14.64 28.13 25.15
CA ALA A 295 -15.75 28.68 24.37
C ALA A 295 -17.09 28.23 24.89
N LEU A 296 -17.23 26.98 25.32
CA LEU A 296 -18.45 26.46 25.96
C LEU A 296 -18.74 27.17 27.30
N ASP A 297 -17.69 27.41 28.11
CA ASP A 297 -17.84 28.14 29.38
C ASP A 297 -18.28 29.60 29.17
N TYR A 298 -17.86 30.21 28.07
CA TYR A 298 -18.26 31.58 27.71
C TYR A 298 -19.64 31.67 27.05
N VAL A 299 -20.07 30.64 26.34
CA VAL A 299 -21.39 30.58 25.68
C VAL A 299 -22.52 30.32 26.68
N ILE A 300 -22.21 29.72 27.84
CA ILE A 300 -23.18 29.51 28.91
C ILE A 300 -22.82 30.43 30.10
N PRO A 301 -23.17 31.75 30.06
CA PRO A 301 -22.79 32.71 31.11
C PRO A 301 -23.70 32.66 32.35
N PHE A 302 -24.30 31.52 32.64
CA PHE A 302 -25.12 31.40 33.86
C PHE A 302 -24.29 30.79 35.01
N ARG A 303 -23.43 31.61 35.62
CA ARG A 303 -23.02 31.32 37.00
C ARG A 303 -24.11 31.85 37.94
N LEU A 304 -24.99 30.98 38.38
CA LEU A 304 -25.92 31.31 39.45
C LEU A 304 -25.12 31.39 40.75
N ILE A 305 -24.73 32.60 41.14
CA ILE A 305 -24.17 32.85 42.47
C ILE A 305 -25.34 33.01 43.39
N THR A 306 -25.77 31.94 44.04
CA THR A 306 -26.73 32.03 45.16
C THR A 306 -25.92 32.45 46.39
N PRO A 307 -26.19 33.67 46.97
CA PRO A 307 -25.60 34.00 48.24
C PRO A 307 -26.11 33.00 49.27
N ALA A 308 -25.19 32.33 49.99
CA ALA A 308 -25.57 31.50 51.12
C ALA A 308 -26.25 32.40 52.13
N SER A 309 -27.57 32.23 52.35
CA SER A 309 -28.27 32.89 53.45
C SER A 309 -27.64 32.33 54.70
N ARG A 310 -26.89 33.17 55.44
CA ARG A 310 -26.56 32.89 56.81
C ARG A 310 -27.87 32.84 57.53
N GLY A 311 -28.32 31.65 57.91
CA GLY A 311 -29.41 31.46 58.82
C GLY A 311 -29.08 32.20 60.11
N GLY A 312 -29.81 33.28 60.33
CA GLY A 312 -29.75 33.96 61.61
C GLY A 312 -30.31 33.01 62.67
N ALA A 313 -29.49 32.65 63.64
CA ALA A 313 -29.93 32.11 64.88
C ALA A 313 -30.62 33.26 65.65
N SER A 314 -31.88 33.09 65.93
CA SER A 314 -32.53 33.76 66.98
C SER A 314 -32.64 32.83 68.18
#